data_0b4251a87954903b333f3df84145136c
#
_entry.id   0b4251a87954903b333f3df84145136c
#
_cell.length_a   1.000
_cell.length_b   1.000
_cell.length_c   1.000
_cell.angle_alpha   90.00
_cell.angle_beta   90.00
_cell.angle_gamma   90.00
#
_symmetry.space_group_name_H-M   'P 1'
#
loop_
_entity.id
_entity.type
_entity.pdbx_description
1 polymer ?
#
loop_
_entity_poly.entity_id
_entity_poly.type
_entity_poly.pdbx_seq_one_letter_code
_entity_poly.pdbx_strand_id
1 'polypeptide(L)'
;MKPKKQRLENSIEILARQNLGYHEFILKFSDIEEISSLIDVRDLDMWRTLGLDITRNESNEIELGTRFRDISEQEFCVVDIETTGGTTNGQIIEIGAIKMKNGTEIGRFESFVAAPMVPENITELTGIRASDLVGAPNLLNVLERFKIFLGTSVFIAHNVNFDYGFISHSLNEIGLGILLNRKLCTIDLSRRTIASQKYGLGSLKELLGINNTHHRALNDAIASAEIFKVCLTRLPFSIQTTEDLISFSKNAPSVKLKPEPVLKALE
;
A
#
# COMPACT_ATOMS: atom_id res chain seq x y z
N MET A 1 7.33 6.53 15.91
CA MET A 1 7.60 7.22 14.61
C MET A 1 8.47 8.43 14.89
N LYS A 2 9.55 8.67 14.13
CA LYS A 2 10.44 9.83 14.35
C LYS A 2 9.68 11.12 13.99
N PRO A 3 9.86 12.23 14.74
CA PRO A 3 9.13 13.50 14.54
C PRO A 3 9.18 14.06 13.11
N LYS A 4 10.29 13.84 12.40
CA LYS A 4 10.50 14.32 11.02
C LYS A 4 9.56 13.61 10.01
N LYS A 5 9.48 12.27 10.02
CA LYS A 5 8.60 11.51 9.13
C LYS A 5 7.12 11.90 9.28
N GLN A 6 6.70 12.26 10.50
CA GLN A 6 5.36 12.77 10.77
C GLN A 6 5.07 14.07 10.03
N ARG A 7 6.06 14.95 9.86
CA ARG A 7 5.88 16.26 9.21
C ARG A 7 5.60 16.12 7.71
N LEU A 8 6.32 15.23 7.02
CA LEU A 8 6.09 14.94 5.60
C LEU A 8 4.70 14.33 5.39
N GLU A 9 4.35 13.29 6.16
CA GLU A 9 3.02 12.67 6.07
C GLU A 9 1.89 13.68 6.34
N ASN A 10 2.02 14.54 7.36
CA ASN A 10 1.04 15.58 7.66
C ASN A 10 0.90 16.60 6.52
N SER A 11 1.99 16.95 5.85
CA SER A 11 1.96 17.88 4.71
C SER A 11 1.29 17.27 3.49
N ILE A 12 1.49 15.97 3.23
CA ILE A 12 0.76 15.23 2.19
C ILE A 12 -0.74 15.10 2.54
N GLU A 13 -1.08 14.90 3.81
CA GLU A 13 -2.49 14.87 4.26
C GLU A 13 -3.20 16.23 4.11
N ILE A 14 -2.46 17.35 4.09
CA ILE A 14 -3.04 18.66 3.73
C ILE A 14 -3.41 18.68 2.25
N LEU A 15 -2.50 18.23 1.35
CA LEU A 15 -2.80 18.09 -0.09
C LEU A 15 -3.97 17.14 -0.36
N ALA A 16 -4.14 16.12 0.47
CA ALA A 16 -5.29 15.21 0.38
C ALA A 16 -6.64 15.87 0.71
N ARG A 17 -6.62 17.06 1.32
CA ARG A 17 -7.84 17.79 1.71
C ARG A 17 -8.08 19.05 0.89
N GLN A 18 -7.03 19.73 0.46
CA GLN A 18 -7.12 20.99 -0.26
C GLN A 18 -5.93 21.17 -1.20
N ASN A 19 -6.10 22.01 -2.22
CA ASN A 19 -5.00 22.47 -3.04
C ASN A 19 -4.10 23.40 -2.22
N LEU A 20 -2.84 23.50 -2.61
CA LEU A 20 -1.90 24.48 -2.07
C LEU A 20 -1.45 25.40 -3.20
N GLY A 21 -1.42 26.72 -2.95
CA GLY A 21 -0.76 27.65 -3.85
C GLY A 21 0.69 27.20 -4.12
N TYR A 22 1.16 27.30 -5.38
CA TYR A 22 2.48 26.80 -5.77
C TYR A 22 3.60 27.32 -4.85
N HIS A 23 3.58 28.61 -4.51
CA HIS A 23 4.58 29.19 -3.63
C HIS A 23 4.51 28.61 -2.19
N GLU A 24 3.30 28.44 -1.65
CA GLU A 24 3.08 27.83 -0.34
C GLU A 24 3.56 26.37 -0.32
N PHE A 25 3.29 25.62 -1.39
CA PHE A 25 3.78 24.25 -1.54
C PHE A 25 5.31 24.20 -1.48
N ILE A 26 5.99 25.06 -2.28
CA ILE A 26 7.45 25.09 -2.28
C ILE A 26 8.00 25.43 -0.89
N LEU A 27 7.50 26.46 -0.23
CA LEU A 27 7.96 26.84 1.12
C LEU A 27 7.75 25.71 2.11
N LYS A 28 6.57 25.09 2.12
CA LYS A 28 6.21 24.02 3.04
C LYS A 28 7.11 22.80 2.92
N PHE A 29 7.38 22.37 1.70
CA PHE A 29 8.12 21.12 1.46
C PHE A 29 9.64 21.32 1.38
N SER A 30 10.14 22.50 1.00
CA SER A 30 11.59 22.82 1.07
C SER A 30 12.14 22.80 2.50
N ASP A 31 11.28 23.03 3.49
CA ASP A 31 11.62 23.01 4.92
C ASP A 31 11.55 21.58 5.53
N ILE A 32 11.26 20.55 4.72
CA ILE A 32 11.25 19.15 5.12
C ILE A 32 12.49 18.46 4.56
N GLU A 33 13.49 18.27 5.42
CA GLU A 33 14.80 17.71 5.05
C GLU A 33 14.70 16.33 4.34
N GLU A 34 13.76 15.47 4.78
CA GLU A 34 13.55 14.14 4.19
C GLU A 34 13.19 14.19 2.71
N ILE A 35 12.62 15.29 2.21
CA ILE A 35 12.27 15.43 0.81
C ILE A 35 13.22 16.37 0.08
N SER A 36 13.59 17.51 0.69
CA SER A 36 14.46 18.50 0.05
C SER A 36 15.90 18.02 -0.16
N SER A 37 16.33 16.98 0.57
CA SER A 37 17.61 16.29 0.33
C SER A 37 17.55 15.24 -0.79
N LEU A 38 16.33 14.78 -1.19
CA LEU A 38 16.13 13.75 -2.20
C LEU A 38 15.83 14.33 -3.58
N ILE A 39 15.07 15.42 -3.63
CA ILE A 39 14.59 16.01 -4.89
C ILE A 39 14.60 17.54 -4.86
N ASP A 40 14.64 18.17 -6.04
CA ASP A 40 14.21 19.57 -6.16
C ASP A 40 12.68 19.64 -6.01
N VAL A 41 12.22 20.26 -4.93
CA VAL A 41 10.76 20.39 -4.63
C VAL A 41 9.98 21.14 -5.70
N ARG A 42 10.66 21.90 -6.58
CA ARG A 42 10.03 22.64 -7.69
C ARG A 42 9.76 21.76 -8.90
N ASP A 43 10.47 20.64 -9.02
CA ASP A 43 10.33 19.68 -10.10
C ASP A 43 9.22 18.67 -9.74
N LEU A 44 8.02 18.89 -10.28
CA LEU A 44 6.87 18.05 -10.00
C LEU A 44 7.01 16.62 -10.54
N ASP A 45 7.82 16.41 -11.57
CA ASP A 45 8.08 15.06 -12.09
C ASP A 45 8.91 14.23 -11.11
N MET A 46 9.81 14.86 -10.35
CA MET A 46 10.51 14.16 -9.26
C MET A 46 9.57 13.65 -8.18
N TRP A 47 8.52 14.40 -7.82
CA TRP A 47 7.50 13.92 -6.89
C TRP A 47 6.77 12.68 -7.43
N ARG A 48 6.45 12.69 -8.71
CA ARG A 48 5.79 11.56 -9.37
C ARG A 48 6.70 10.34 -9.43
N THR A 49 8.00 10.51 -9.58
CA THR A 49 8.97 9.39 -9.51
C THR A 49 9.05 8.78 -8.11
N LEU A 50 8.73 9.53 -7.06
CA LEU A 50 8.56 9.03 -5.69
C LEU A 50 7.17 8.47 -5.42
N GLY A 51 6.25 8.52 -6.39
CA GLY A 51 4.92 7.94 -6.33
C GLY A 51 3.80 8.91 -5.93
N LEU A 52 4.07 10.21 -5.71
CA LEU A 52 3.05 11.21 -5.39
C LEU A 52 2.50 11.83 -6.69
N ASP A 53 1.23 11.54 -6.99
CA ASP A 53 0.54 12.04 -8.20
C ASP A 53 0.07 13.48 -7.99
N ILE A 54 0.96 14.44 -8.22
CA ILE A 54 0.65 15.87 -8.12
C ILE A 54 0.78 16.57 -9.47
N THR A 55 -0.04 17.60 -9.65
CA THR A 55 -0.03 18.47 -10.84
C THR A 55 -0.22 19.92 -10.42
N ARG A 56 0.15 20.85 -11.30
CA ARG A 56 -0.11 22.28 -11.12
C ARG A 56 -1.25 22.68 -12.06
N ASN A 57 -2.33 23.23 -11.49
CA ASN A 57 -3.49 23.65 -12.24
C ASN A 57 -3.32 25.07 -12.84
N GLU A 58 -4.33 25.52 -13.62
CA GLU A 58 -4.34 26.84 -14.26
C GLU A 58 -4.35 28.01 -13.23
N SER A 59 -4.89 27.78 -12.03
CA SER A 59 -4.92 28.75 -10.94
C SER A 59 -3.59 28.84 -10.18
N ASN A 60 -2.53 28.16 -10.67
CA ASN A 60 -1.22 28.10 -10.03
C ASN A 60 -1.22 27.43 -8.65
N GLU A 61 -2.06 26.42 -8.48
CA GLU A 61 -2.14 25.60 -7.28
C GLU A 61 -1.66 24.18 -7.56
N ILE A 62 -1.11 23.53 -6.54
CA ILE A 62 -0.74 22.11 -6.56
C ILE A 62 -1.94 21.29 -6.14
N GLU A 63 -2.29 20.34 -6.96
CA GLU A 63 -3.38 19.38 -6.78
C GLU A 63 -2.83 17.97 -6.62
N LEU A 64 -3.47 17.19 -5.74
CA LEU A 64 -3.23 15.75 -5.60
C LEU A 64 -4.25 15.00 -6.48
N GLY A 65 -3.78 14.24 -7.48
CA GLY A 65 -4.62 13.59 -8.48
C GLY A 65 -5.67 12.65 -7.88
N THR A 66 -5.35 11.96 -6.78
CA THR A 66 -6.29 11.06 -6.08
C THR A 66 -7.53 11.74 -5.51
N ARG A 67 -7.52 13.08 -5.34
CA ARG A 67 -8.71 13.85 -4.89
C ARG A 67 -9.79 13.98 -5.95
N PHE A 68 -9.40 13.94 -7.20
CA PHE A 68 -10.29 14.20 -8.35
C PHE A 68 -10.53 12.95 -9.18
N ARG A 69 -9.78 11.88 -8.92
CA ARG A 69 -9.89 10.64 -9.68
C ARG A 69 -10.92 9.71 -9.08
N ASP A 70 -11.89 9.31 -9.88
CA ASP A 70 -12.87 8.31 -9.52
C ASP A 70 -12.19 6.97 -9.17
N ILE A 71 -12.77 6.21 -8.23
CA ILE A 71 -12.24 4.91 -7.81
C ILE A 71 -12.11 3.96 -9.00
N SER A 72 -13.03 4.01 -9.97
CA SER A 72 -12.99 3.18 -11.18
C SER A 72 -11.83 3.52 -12.11
N GLU A 73 -11.35 4.77 -12.08
CA GLU A 73 -10.25 5.23 -12.94
C GLU A 73 -8.88 5.18 -12.25
N GLN A 74 -8.86 4.97 -10.94
CA GLN A 74 -7.64 4.87 -10.18
C GLN A 74 -6.93 3.55 -10.43
N GLU A 75 -5.62 3.61 -10.61
CA GLU A 75 -4.75 2.45 -10.53
C GLU A 75 -4.41 2.16 -9.07
N PHE A 76 -4.67 0.92 -8.67
CA PHE A 76 -4.32 0.38 -7.36
C PHE A 76 -3.26 -0.71 -7.52
N CYS A 77 -2.22 -0.68 -6.72
CA CYS A 77 -1.20 -1.72 -6.68
C CYS A 77 -1.28 -2.45 -5.34
N VAL A 78 -1.79 -3.67 -5.37
CA VAL A 78 -1.89 -4.54 -4.19
C VAL A 78 -0.61 -5.33 -4.06
N VAL A 79 0.08 -5.16 -2.94
CA VAL A 79 1.46 -5.63 -2.73
C VAL A 79 1.52 -6.49 -1.49
N ASP A 80 2.37 -7.49 -1.53
CA ASP A 80 2.80 -8.29 -0.40
C ASP A 80 4.29 -8.62 -0.54
N ILE A 81 5.01 -8.74 0.58
CA ILE A 81 6.44 -9.07 0.60
C ILE A 81 6.74 -10.18 1.59
N GLU A 82 7.73 -11.02 1.24
CA GLU A 82 8.37 -11.92 2.19
C GLU A 82 9.75 -11.38 2.57
N THR A 83 10.11 -11.53 3.84
CA THR A 83 11.34 -10.94 4.39
C THR A 83 12.07 -11.91 5.31
N THR A 84 13.38 -11.72 5.47
CA THR A 84 14.19 -12.53 6.41
C THR A 84 14.05 -12.10 7.87
N GLY A 85 13.31 -11.02 8.15
CA GLY A 85 13.16 -10.48 9.50
C GLY A 85 12.48 -9.11 9.51
N GLY A 86 12.66 -8.34 10.56
CA GLY A 86 12.10 -6.99 10.68
C GLY A 86 12.82 -5.95 9.83
N THR A 87 12.24 -4.76 9.71
CA THR A 87 12.75 -3.63 8.88
C THR A 87 14.20 -3.21 9.22
N THR A 88 14.64 -3.42 10.46
CA THR A 88 15.98 -3.01 10.92
C THR A 88 17.08 -4.05 10.72
N ASN A 89 16.72 -5.32 10.57
CA ASN A 89 17.67 -6.44 10.55
C ASN A 89 17.34 -7.51 9.50
N GLY A 90 16.29 -7.32 8.74
CA GLY A 90 15.89 -8.21 7.65
C GLY A 90 16.08 -7.58 6.28
N GLN A 91 15.91 -8.39 5.24
CA GLN A 91 15.83 -7.93 3.87
C GLN A 91 14.63 -8.56 3.17
N ILE A 92 14.15 -7.94 2.11
CA ILE A 92 13.13 -8.51 1.23
C ILE A 92 13.73 -9.69 0.48
N ILE A 93 13.00 -10.82 0.43
CA ILE A 93 13.37 -12.02 -0.31
C ILE A 93 12.37 -12.37 -1.41
N GLU A 94 11.14 -11.86 -1.35
CA GLU A 94 10.15 -11.96 -2.41
C GLU A 94 9.27 -10.71 -2.41
N ILE A 95 8.87 -10.26 -3.61
CA ILE A 95 7.83 -9.23 -3.82
C ILE A 95 6.80 -9.80 -4.77
N GLY A 96 5.52 -9.75 -4.36
CA GLY A 96 4.37 -10.02 -5.19
C GLY A 96 3.47 -8.80 -5.29
N ALA A 97 3.00 -8.45 -6.50
CA ALA A 97 2.07 -7.34 -6.64
C ALA A 97 1.11 -7.53 -7.81
N ILE A 98 -0.12 -7.06 -7.61
CA ILE A 98 -1.18 -7.01 -8.63
C ILE A 98 -1.57 -5.55 -8.85
N LYS A 99 -1.44 -5.07 -10.08
CA LYS A 99 -1.96 -3.76 -10.46
C LYS A 99 -3.38 -3.91 -10.99
N MET A 100 -4.28 -3.09 -10.49
CA MET A 100 -5.71 -3.15 -10.79
C MET A 100 -6.24 -1.79 -11.20
N LYS A 101 -7.22 -1.79 -12.11
CA LYS A 101 -8.05 -0.64 -12.46
C LYS A 101 -9.47 -1.13 -12.70
N ASN A 102 -10.47 -0.42 -12.18
CA ASN A 102 -11.89 -0.78 -12.32
C ASN A 102 -12.19 -2.25 -11.99
N GLY A 103 -11.64 -2.74 -10.87
CA GLY A 103 -11.81 -4.14 -10.42
C GLY A 103 -11.11 -5.20 -11.27
N THR A 104 -10.43 -4.82 -12.36
CA THR A 104 -9.73 -5.74 -13.27
C THR A 104 -8.22 -5.66 -13.05
N GLU A 105 -7.55 -6.81 -13.07
CA GLU A 105 -6.09 -6.87 -13.10
C GLU A 105 -5.57 -6.34 -14.45
N ILE A 106 -4.64 -5.38 -14.40
CA ILE A 106 -4.00 -4.77 -15.57
C ILE A 106 -2.49 -5.03 -15.60
N GLY A 107 -1.93 -5.63 -14.58
CA GLY A 107 -0.52 -5.98 -14.53
C GLY A 107 -0.17 -6.78 -13.29
N ARG A 108 0.93 -7.50 -13.39
CA ARG A 108 1.45 -8.37 -12.33
C ARG A 108 2.97 -8.22 -12.21
N PHE A 109 3.44 -8.21 -10.98
CA PHE A 109 4.85 -8.22 -10.64
C PHE A 109 5.14 -9.35 -9.67
N GLU A 110 6.17 -10.13 -9.95
CA GLU A 110 6.66 -11.17 -9.05
C GLU A 110 8.17 -11.26 -9.20
N SER A 111 8.88 -11.29 -8.09
CA SER A 111 10.32 -11.51 -8.10
C SER A 111 10.81 -12.02 -6.75
N PHE A 112 11.65 -13.03 -6.78
CA PHE A 112 12.58 -13.29 -5.70
C PHE A 112 13.67 -12.23 -5.66
N VAL A 113 14.30 -12.09 -4.50
CA VAL A 113 15.47 -11.23 -4.27
C VAL A 113 16.60 -12.08 -3.72
N ALA A 114 17.78 -11.97 -4.29
CA ALA A 114 18.97 -12.68 -3.81
C ALA A 114 19.24 -12.36 -2.33
N ALA A 115 19.40 -13.39 -1.53
CA ALA A 115 19.80 -13.30 -0.13
C ALA A 115 20.80 -14.40 0.22
N PRO A 116 21.81 -14.10 1.06
CA PRO A 116 22.84 -15.08 1.39
C PRO A 116 22.31 -16.20 2.29
N MET A 117 21.26 -15.93 3.06
CA MET A 117 20.61 -16.92 3.90
C MET A 117 19.13 -16.55 4.17
N VAL A 118 18.35 -17.57 4.50
CA VAL A 118 16.97 -17.44 4.98
C VAL A 118 16.90 -18.13 6.35
N PRO A 119 16.46 -17.44 7.41
CA PRO A 119 16.29 -18.06 8.73
C PRO A 119 15.29 -19.22 8.67
N GLU A 120 15.53 -20.26 9.51
CA GLU A 120 14.73 -21.49 9.48
C GLU A 120 13.25 -21.23 9.75
N ASN A 121 12.93 -20.39 10.71
CA ASN A 121 11.55 -19.98 11.02
C ASN A 121 10.85 -19.25 9.84
N ILE A 122 11.61 -18.55 9.00
CA ILE A 122 11.07 -17.91 7.77
C ILE A 122 10.85 -18.97 6.70
N THR A 123 11.78 -19.92 6.55
CA THR A 123 11.61 -21.06 5.65
C THR A 123 10.40 -21.91 6.03
N GLU A 124 10.19 -22.17 7.31
CA GLU A 124 9.00 -22.89 7.82
C GLU A 124 7.70 -22.14 7.51
N LEU A 125 7.71 -20.81 7.62
CA LEU A 125 6.54 -19.97 7.37
C LEU A 125 6.22 -19.83 5.88
N THR A 126 7.22 -19.51 5.05
CA THR A 126 7.05 -19.09 3.64
C THR A 126 7.32 -20.22 2.64
N GLY A 127 8.01 -21.28 3.09
CA GLY A 127 8.55 -22.31 2.22
C GLY A 127 9.78 -21.90 1.42
N ILE A 128 10.21 -20.63 1.48
CA ILE A 128 11.35 -20.11 0.74
C ILE A 128 12.65 -20.53 1.41
N ARG A 129 13.53 -21.15 0.64
CA ARG A 129 14.87 -21.58 1.08
C ARG A 129 15.95 -20.73 0.42
N ALA A 130 17.12 -20.66 1.04
CA ALA A 130 18.27 -19.98 0.43
C ALA A 130 18.63 -20.53 -0.96
N SER A 131 18.39 -21.83 -1.21
CA SER A 131 18.56 -22.45 -2.55
C SER A 131 17.67 -21.86 -3.62
N ASP A 132 16.46 -21.41 -3.25
CA ASP A 132 15.47 -20.85 -4.19
C ASP A 132 15.87 -19.44 -4.63
N LEU A 133 16.72 -18.79 -3.85
CA LEU A 133 17.22 -17.43 -4.10
C LEU A 133 18.55 -17.41 -4.88
N VAL A 134 19.13 -18.59 -5.17
CA VAL A 134 20.35 -18.70 -5.98
C VAL A 134 20.05 -18.26 -7.42
N GLY A 135 20.77 -17.24 -7.89
CA GLY A 135 20.54 -16.67 -9.22
C GLY A 135 19.40 -15.67 -9.32
N ALA A 136 18.66 -15.41 -8.21
CA ALA A 136 17.68 -14.34 -8.17
C ALA A 136 18.36 -12.97 -8.36
N PRO A 137 17.65 -11.96 -8.91
CA PRO A 137 18.18 -10.61 -9.02
C PRO A 137 18.50 -10.00 -7.64
N ASN A 138 19.47 -9.10 -7.60
CA ASN A 138 19.77 -8.35 -6.39
C ASN A 138 18.66 -7.36 -6.04
N LEU A 139 18.65 -6.88 -4.78
CA LEU A 139 17.63 -5.99 -4.25
C LEU A 139 17.48 -4.69 -5.08
N LEU A 140 18.58 -4.09 -5.53
CA LEU A 140 18.56 -2.87 -6.34
C LEU A 140 17.74 -3.09 -7.62
N ASN A 141 18.09 -4.12 -8.41
CA ASN A 141 17.42 -4.41 -9.69
C ASN A 141 15.92 -4.73 -9.50
N VAL A 142 15.57 -5.43 -8.43
CA VAL A 142 14.15 -5.75 -8.13
C VAL A 142 13.40 -4.51 -7.76
N LEU A 143 13.94 -3.67 -6.87
CA LEU A 143 13.26 -2.46 -6.40
C LEU A 143 13.18 -1.37 -7.47
N GLU A 144 14.15 -1.23 -8.37
CA GLU A 144 14.05 -0.34 -9.54
C GLU A 144 12.86 -0.74 -10.44
N ARG A 145 12.78 -2.02 -10.80
CA ARG A 145 11.68 -2.55 -11.61
C ARG A 145 10.34 -2.43 -10.90
N PHE A 146 10.30 -2.73 -9.60
CA PHE A 146 9.09 -2.59 -8.80
C PHE A 146 8.62 -1.14 -8.72
N LYS A 147 9.53 -0.19 -8.53
CA LYS A 147 9.22 1.25 -8.49
C LYS A 147 8.60 1.73 -9.80
N ILE A 148 9.14 1.28 -10.95
CA ILE A 148 8.57 1.56 -12.26
C ILE A 148 7.17 0.93 -12.39
N PHE A 149 7.01 -0.33 -11.97
CA PHE A 149 5.72 -1.02 -11.98
C PHE A 149 4.70 -0.31 -11.08
N LEU A 150 5.07 0.08 -9.87
CA LEU A 150 4.20 0.79 -8.94
C LEU A 150 3.75 2.15 -9.52
N GLY A 151 4.69 2.95 -10.02
CA GLY A 151 4.41 4.30 -10.51
C GLY A 151 3.71 5.16 -9.45
N THR A 152 2.67 5.88 -9.85
CA THR A 152 1.83 6.71 -8.95
C THR A 152 0.57 5.99 -8.45
N SER A 153 0.45 4.68 -8.64
CA SER A 153 -0.69 3.89 -8.16
C SER A 153 -0.86 4.03 -6.65
N VAL A 154 -2.09 3.92 -6.16
CA VAL A 154 -2.33 3.80 -4.72
C VAL A 154 -1.79 2.45 -4.25
N PHE A 155 -0.90 2.49 -3.28
CA PHE A 155 -0.30 1.29 -2.68
C PHE A 155 -1.29 0.64 -1.71
N ILE A 156 -1.60 -0.63 -1.91
CA ILE A 156 -2.50 -1.41 -1.05
C ILE A 156 -1.72 -2.60 -0.49
N ALA A 157 -1.90 -2.91 0.79
CA ALA A 157 -1.45 -4.16 1.38
C ALA A 157 -2.34 -4.61 2.53
N HIS A 158 -2.21 -5.87 2.92
CA HIS A 158 -2.86 -6.41 4.10
C HIS A 158 -1.98 -6.18 5.33
N ASN A 159 -2.20 -5.08 6.07
CA ASN A 159 -1.31 -4.42 7.03
C ASN A 159 -0.29 -3.50 6.37
N VAL A 160 -0.78 -2.56 5.59
CA VAL A 160 0.00 -1.66 4.72
C VAL A 160 1.23 -1.01 5.36
N ASN A 161 1.23 -0.79 6.66
CA ASN A 161 2.36 -0.14 7.32
C ASN A 161 3.63 -1.02 7.33
N PHE A 162 3.47 -2.34 7.28
CA PHE A 162 4.60 -3.27 7.20
C PHE A 162 5.24 -3.22 5.80
N ASP A 163 4.49 -3.58 4.77
CA ASP A 163 5.00 -3.69 3.39
C ASP A 163 5.50 -2.35 2.85
N TYR A 164 4.66 -1.31 2.98
CA TYR A 164 5.01 0.04 2.56
C TYR A 164 6.24 0.59 3.30
N GLY A 165 6.28 0.38 4.61
CA GLY A 165 7.40 0.83 5.45
C GLY A 165 8.69 0.13 5.12
N PHE A 166 8.63 -1.19 4.89
CA PHE A 166 9.79 -2.01 4.56
C PHE A 166 10.36 -1.67 3.18
N ILE A 167 9.49 -1.61 2.16
CA ILE A 167 9.91 -1.24 0.79
C ILE A 167 10.48 0.18 0.76
N SER A 168 9.80 1.16 1.40
CA SER A 168 10.28 2.54 1.46
C SER A 168 11.63 2.68 2.18
N HIS A 169 11.83 1.91 3.26
CA HIS A 169 13.12 1.85 3.95
C HIS A 169 14.21 1.25 3.05
N SER A 170 13.93 0.11 2.42
CA SER A 170 14.87 -0.55 1.52
C SER A 170 15.27 0.32 0.32
N LEU A 171 14.30 1.05 -0.27
CA LEU A 171 14.58 2.02 -1.34
C LEU A 171 15.53 3.13 -0.88
N ASN A 172 15.30 3.66 0.32
CA ASN A 172 16.14 4.71 0.89
C ASN A 172 17.58 4.22 1.14
N GLU A 173 17.74 3.03 1.70
CA GLU A 173 19.05 2.44 1.99
C GLU A 173 19.90 2.21 0.73
N ILE A 174 19.27 1.93 -0.41
CA ILE A 174 19.97 1.72 -1.70
C ILE A 174 20.01 2.98 -2.58
N GLY A 175 19.60 4.14 -2.05
CA GLY A 175 19.70 5.44 -2.75
C GLY A 175 18.61 5.70 -3.80
N LEU A 176 17.53 4.92 -3.85
CA LEU A 176 16.39 5.11 -4.76
C LEU A 176 15.28 6.03 -4.20
N GLY A 177 15.54 6.68 -3.06
CA GLY A 177 14.61 7.57 -2.38
C GLY A 177 13.59 6.83 -1.52
N ILE A 178 12.41 7.42 -1.33
CA ILE A 178 11.33 6.87 -0.50
C ILE A 178 10.05 6.71 -1.32
N LEU A 179 9.05 5.99 -0.77
CA LEU A 179 7.71 5.96 -1.35
C LEU A 179 6.88 7.13 -0.82
N LEU A 180 6.19 7.82 -1.75
CA LEU A 180 5.21 8.86 -1.44
C LEU A 180 3.81 8.52 -1.96
N ASN A 181 3.62 7.32 -2.50
CA ASN A 181 2.31 6.84 -2.95
C ASN A 181 1.27 6.98 -1.85
N ARG A 182 0.07 7.41 -2.22
CA ARG A 182 -1.08 7.26 -1.32
C ARG A 182 -1.26 5.78 -1.01
N LYS A 183 -1.67 5.48 0.22
CA LYS A 183 -1.74 4.08 0.69
C LYS A 183 -3.07 3.74 1.36
N LEU A 184 -3.48 2.49 1.24
CA LEU A 184 -4.71 1.95 1.81
C LEU A 184 -4.45 0.57 2.43
N CYS A 185 -5.00 0.34 3.62
CA CYS A 185 -4.91 -0.93 4.34
C CYS A 185 -6.18 -1.76 4.11
N THR A 186 -6.05 -2.97 3.57
CA THR A 186 -7.21 -3.86 3.39
C THR A 186 -7.81 -4.31 4.71
N ILE A 187 -7.04 -4.41 5.81
CA ILE A 187 -7.57 -4.68 7.16
C ILE A 187 -8.52 -3.55 7.58
N ASP A 188 -8.06 -2.30 7.44
CA ASP A 188 -8.85 -1.16 7.86
C ASP A 188 -10.11 -1.02 7.00
N LEU A 189 -10.00 -1.17 5.69
CA LEU A 189 -11.16 -1.13 4.80
C LEU A 189 -12.14 -2.28 5.09
N SER A 190 -11.63 -3.50 5.31
CA SER A 190 -12.47 -4.66 5.66
C SER A 190 -13.26 -4.44 6.94
N ARG A 191 -12.66 -3.79 7.95
CA ARG A 191 -13.40 -3.43 9.17
C ARG A 191 -14.58 -2.51 8.93
N ARG A 192 -14.60 -1.73 7.84
CA ARG A 192 -15.67 -0.78 7.48
C ARG A 192 -16.72 -1.38 6.55
N THR A 193 -16.40 -2.53 5.94
CA THR A 193 -17.25 -3.10 4.87
C THR A 193 -17.65 -4.55 5.13
N ILE A 194 -16.93 -5.27 5.97
CA ILE A 194 -17.14 -6.71 6.22
C ILE A 194 -17.36 -6.95 7.70
N ALA A 195 -18.48 -7.59 8.04
CA ALA A 195 -18.71 -8.06 9.39
C ALA A 195 -17.91 -9.34 9.66
N SER A 196 -16.89 -9.27 10.51
CA SER A 196 -16.02 -10.40 10.87
C SER A 196 -15.54 -10.28 12.32
N GLN A 197 -15.21 -11.42 12.93
CA GLN A 197 -14.54 -11.43 14.24
C GLN A 197 -13.03 -11.21 14.12
N LYS A 198 -12.43 -11.64 13.00
CA LYS A 198 -11.00 -11.57 12.74
C LYS A 198 -10.77 -11.00 11.34
N TYR A 199 -9.76 -10.14 11.22
CA TYR A 199 -9.43 -9.44 9.98
C TYR A 199 -8.04 -9.79 9.45
N GLY A 200 -7.40 -10.85 9.95
CA GLY A 200 -6.18 -11.41 9.35
C GLY A 200 -6.48 -12.04 7.98
N LEU A 201 -5.49 -12.07 7.09
CA LEU A 201 -5.65 -12.51 5.70
C LEU A 201 -6.30 -13.91 5.62
N GLY A 202 -5.80 -14.89 6.38
CA GLY A 202 -6.36 -16.24 6.42
C GLY A 202 -7.82 -16.28 6.85
N SER A 203 -8.20 -15.50 7.87
CA SER A 203 -9.59 -15.46 8.36
C SER A 203 -10.55 -14.84 7.35
N LEU A 204 -10.12 -13.79 6.63
CA LEU A 204 -10.93 -13.18 5.59
C LEU A 204 -11.00 -14.06 4.33
N LYS A 205 -9.93 -14.77 3.98
CA LYS A 205 -9.97 -15.77 2.89
C LYS A 205 -11.00 -16.86 3.17
N GLU A 206 -10.96 -17.44 4.37
CA GLU A 206 -11.93 -18.45 4.79
C GLU A 206 -13.37 -17.90 4.74
N LEU A 207 -13.61 -16.73 5.34
CA LEU A 207 -14.92 -16.08 5.35
C LEU A 207 -15.49 -15.80 3.95
N LEU A 208 -14.63 -15.42 3.00
CA LEU A 208 -15.03 -15.03 1.65
C LEU A 208 -14.91 -16.15 0.61
N GLY A 209 -14.46 -17.34 1.01
CA GLY A 209 -14.26 -18.48 0.11
C GLY A 209 -13.12 -18.27 -0.91
N ILE A 210 -12.09 -17.52 -0.54
CA ILE A 210 -10.93 -17.27 -1.41
C ILE A 210 -9.93 -18.41 -1.26
N ASN A 211 -9.80 -19.22 -2.31
CA ASN A 211 -8.92 -20.39 -2.33
C ASN A 211 -7.61 -20.08 -3.07
N ASN A 212 -6.54 -19.85 -2.34
CA ASN A 212 -5.18 -19.85 -2.86
C ASN A 212 -4.18 -20.29 -1.77
N THR A 213 -2.96 -20.68 -2.16
CA THR A 213 -1.90 -21.04 -1.23
C THR A 213 -1.44 -19.83 -0.44
N HIS A 214 -1.11 -20.00 0.85
CA HIS A 214 -0.58 -18.96 1.73
C HIS A 214 0.95 -18.87 1.63
N HIS A 215 1.46 -17.73 2.13
CA HIS A 215 2.88 -17.49 2.35
C HIS A 215 3.74 -17.53 1.07
N ARG A 216 3.20 -16.99 -0.01
CA ARG A 216 3.91 -16.60 -1.20
C ARG A 216 3.40 -15.22 -1.58
N ALA A 217 4.32 -14.27 -1.69
CA ALA A 217 3.98 -12.85 -1.82
C ALA A 217 2.95 -12.58 -2.94
N LEU A 218 3.09 -13.18 -4.11
CA LEU A 218 2.10 -12.99 -5.18
C LEU A 218 0.72 -13.55 -4.82
N ASN A 219 0.65 -14.72 -4.17
CA ASN A 219 -0.63 -15.33 -3.80
C ASN A 219 -1.35 -14.51 -2.72
N ASP A 220 -0.61 -13.94 -1.76
CA ASP A 220 -1.18 -13.13 -0.70
C ASP A 220 -1.57 -11.74 -1.22
N ALA A 221 -0.84 -11.19 -2.20
CA ALA A 221 -1.27 -10.02 -2.96
C ALA A 221 -2.56 -10.27 -3.75
N ILE A 222 -2.72 -11.43 -4.42
CA ILE A 222 -3.95 -11.82 -5.12
C ILE A 222 -5.11 -11.94 -4.12
N ALA A 223 -4.92 -12.61 -2.98
CA ALA A 223 -5.96 -12.72 -1.95
C ALA A 223 -6.38 -11.35 -1.42
N SER A 224 -5.41 -10.48 -1.16
CA SER A 224 -5.65 -9.11 -0.72
C SER A 224 -6.40 -8.29 -1.77
N ALA A 225 -6.13 -8.51 -3.07
CA ALA A 225 -6.84 -7.90 -4.18
C ALA A 225 -8.30 -8.37 -4.25
N GLU A 226 -8.58 -9.67 -4.05
CA GLU A 226 -9.94 -10.19 -4.02
C GLU A 226 -10.72 -9.63 -2.81
N ILE A 227 -10.10 -9.54 -1.63
CA ILE A 227 -10.70 -8.89 -0.46
C ILE A 227 -11.01 -7.42 -0.76
N PHE A 228 -10.07 -6.70 -1.40
CA PHE A 228 -10.27 -5.30 -1.80
C PHE A 228 -11.45 -5.15 -2.75
N LYS A 229 -11.60 -6.01 -3.76
CA LYS A 229 -12.77 -6.03 -4.67
C LYS A 229 -14.09 -6.20 -3.90
N VAL A 230 -14.15 -7.15 -2.98
CA VAL A 230 -15.34 -7.35 -2.13
C VAL A 230 -15.63 -6.09 -1.31
N CYS A 231 -14.61 -5.43 -0.76
CA CYS A 231 -14.80 -4.18 -0.02
C CYS A 231 -15.40 -3.08 -0.90
N LEU A 232 -14.92 -2.94 -2.15
CA LEU A 232 -15.42 -1.93 -3.09
C LEU A 232 -16.93 -2.09 -3.38
N THR A 233 -17.44 -3.32 -3.48
CA THR A 233 -18.88 -3.57 -3.71
C THR A 233 -19.78 -3.20 -2.53
N ARG A 234 -19.19 -2.91 -1.37
CA ARG A 234 -19.89 -2.61 -0.11
C ARG A 234 -19.72 -1.18 0.37
N LEU A 235 -19.12 -0.32 -0.46
CA LEU A 235 -18.93 1.08 -0.12
C LEU A 235 -20.27 1.84 -0.11
N PRO A 236 -20.43 2.82 0.78
CA PRO A 236 -21.51 3.78 0.68
C PRO A 236 -21.46 4.55 -0.65
N PHE A 237 -22.61 4.89 -1.22
CA PHE A 237 -22.69 5.63 -2.48
C PHE A 237 -21.98 7.01 -2.44
N SER A 238 -21.80 7.58 -1.27
CA SER A 238 -21.09 8.85 -1.08
C SER A 238 -19.57 8.75 -1.26
N ILE A 239 -19.00 7.55 -1.35
CA ILE A 239 -17.56 7.32 -1.53
C ILE A 239 -17.31 7.16 -3.02
N GLN A 240 -16.85 8.22 -3.69
CA GLN A 240 -16.67 8.26 -5.14
C GLN A 240 -15.22 8.43 -5.55
N THR A 241 -14.50 9.35 -4.89
CA THR A 241 -13.09 9.60 -5.22
C THR A 241 -12.14 8.68 -4.46
N THR A 242 -10.93 8.59 -4.95
CA THR A 242 -9.86 7.80 -4.30
C THR A 242 -9.55 8.31 -2.88
N GLU A 243 -9.55 9.64 -2.66
CA GLU A 243 -9.34 10.19 -1.31
C GLU A 243 -10.53 9.94 -0.38
N ASP A 244 -11.77 9.93 -0.90
CA ASP A 244 -12.94 9.51 -0.10
C ASP A 244 -12.75 8.07 0.39
N LEU A 245 -12.30 7.16 -0.49
CA LEU A 245 -12.02 5.76 -0.15
C LEU A 245 -10.93 5.65 0.92
N ILE A 246 -9.81 6.36 0.76
CA ILE A 246 -8.71 6.37 1.73
C ILE A 246 -9.18 6.91 3.07
N SER A 247 -9.91 8.03 3.07
CA SER A 247 -10.47 8.64 4.28
C SER A 247 -11.50 7.72 4.96
N PHE A 248 -12.39 7.11 4.18
CA PHE A 248 -13.37 6.14 4.68
C PHE A 248 -12.68 4.95 5.36
N SER A 249 -11.66 4.38 4.74
CA SER A 249 -10.92 3.24 5.31
C SER A 249 -10.29 3.56 6.67
N LYS A 250 -9.86 4.80 6.89
CA LYS A 250 -9.22 5.25 8.14
C LYS A 250 -10.22 5.66 9.21
N ASN A 251 -11.28 6.37 8.84
CA ASN A 251 -12.06 7.20 9.77
C ASN A 251 -13.50 6.70 9.98
N ALA A 252 -14.09 5.93 9.06
CA ALA A 252 -15.45 5.43 9.20
C ALA A 252 -15.57 4.43 10.37
N PRO A 253 -16.75 4.32 11.00
CA PRO A 253 -16.97 3.33 12.04
C PRO A 253 -16.89 1.90 11.48
N SER A 254 -16.41 0.97 12.31
CA SER A 254 -16.37 -0.45 11.94
C SER A 254 -17.77 -1.05 11.87
N VAL A 255 -17.98 -1.95 10.93
CA VAL A 255 -19.21 -2.77 10.86
C VAL A 255 -19.24 -3.71 12.07
N LYS A 256 -20.34 -3.72 12.80
CA LYS A 256 -20.53 -4.61 13.95
C LYS A 256 -21.24 -5.89 13.50
N LEU A 257 -20.77 -7.04 13.99
CA LEU A 257 -21.55 -8.27 13.93
C LEU A 257 -22.85 -8.06 14.71
N LYS A 258 -23.99 -8.38 14.10
CA LYS A 258 -25.24 -8.46 14.86
C LYS A 258 -25.11 -9.66 15.81
N PRO A 259 -25.45 -9.53 17.10
CA PRO A 259 -25.52 -10.69 17.98
C PRO A 259 -26.53 -11.68 17.37
N GLU A 260 -26.18 -12.97 17.34
CA GLU A 260 -27.16 -13.99 16.98
C GLU A 260 -28.37 -13.86 17.87
N PRO A 261 -29.61 -13.92 17.33
CA PRO A 261 -30.79 -13.95 18.17
C PRO A 261 -30.65 -15.18 19.06
N VAL A 262 -30.62 -14.93 20.39
CA VAL A 262 -30.73 -16.02 21.37
C VAL A 262 -32.09 -16.65 21.14
N LEU A 263 -32.12 -17.79 20.47
CA LEU A 263 -33.33 -18.66 20.45
C LEU A 263 -33.58 -19.03 21.91
N LYS A 264 -34.48 -18.30 22.57
CA LYS A 264 -35.05 -18.78 23.83
C LYS A 264 -35.70 -20.12 23.50
N ALA A 265 -35.13 -21.20 24.03
CA ALA A 265 -35.83 -22.48 24.05
C ALA A 265 -37.21 -22.21 24.64
N LEU A 266 -38.25 -22.46 23.87
CA LEU A 266 -39.63 -22.52 24.38
C LEU A 266 -39.68 -23.78 25.25
N GLU A 267 -39.58 -23.60 26.56
CA GLU A 267 -40.00 -24.60 27.54
C GLU A 267 -41.53 -24.75 27.50
#